data_06a434c7cb76c7ff7be1c3b1250762d3
#
_entry.id   06a434c7cb76c7ff7be1c3b1250762d3
#
_cell.length_a   1.000
_cell.length_b   1.000
_cell.length_c   1.000
_cell.angle_alpha   90.00
_cell.angle_beta   90.00
_cell.angle_gamma   90.00
#
_symmetry.space_group_name_H-M   'P 1'
#
loop_
_entity.id
_entity.type
_entity.pdbx_description
1 polymer ?
#
loop_
_entity_poly.entity_id
_entity_poly.type
_entity_poly.pdbx_seq_one_letter_code
_entity_poly.pdbx_strand_id
1 'polypeptide(L)'
;LGLHDIKRTFKKDIQISETKFYKGSIRSGQRLEFEGSIVIIGDVNDGAEVIAEDNIAILGSLRGMAHAGAKGNEKAIIAASIIEAPQIRIASKILERERKDIERESYSYACINDEGVIEME
;
A
#
# COMPACT_ATOMS: atom_id res chain seq x y z
N LEU A 1 -7.05 18.14 -27.59
CA LEU A 1 -6.02 18.20 -26.55
C LEU A 1 -4.77 17.47 -27.00
N GLY A 2 -3.66 18.14 -26.88
CA GLY A 2 -2.38 17.56 -27.19
C GLY A 2 -1.79 16.83 -25.99
N LEU A 3 -0.83 15.96 -26.25
CA LEU A 3 -0.09 15.25 -25.22
C LEU A 3 0.59 16.22 -24.24
N HIS A 4 0.96 17.40 -24.72
CA HIS A 4 1.57 18.45 -23.94
C HIS A 4 0.66 18.96 -22.81
N ASP A 5 -0.63 19.13 -23.09
CA ASP A 5 -1.59 19.60 -22.09
C ASP A 5 -1.85 18.54 -21.01
N ILE A 6 -1.88 17.28 -21.40
CA ILE A 6 -2.01 16.15 -20.47
C ILE A 6 -0.81 16.11 -19.50
N LYS A 7 0.39 16.26 -20.01
CA LYS A 7 1.59 16.31 -19.18
C LYS A 7 1.56 17.44 -18.16
N ARG A 8 1.09 18.60 -18.58
CA ARG A 8 1.03 19.77 -17.73
C ARG A 8 0.04 19.58 -16.57
N THR A 9 -1.11 18.97 -16.88
CA THR A 9 -2.13 18.68 -15.87
C THR A 9 -1.61 17.68 -14.84
N PHE A 10 -0.99 16.60 -15.29
CA PHE A 10 -0.45 15.56 -14.39
C PHE A 10 0.70 16.06 -13.53
N LYS A 11 1.53 16.94 -14.03
CA LYS A 11 2.65 17.50 -13.24
C LYS A 11 2.22 18.20 -11.96
N LYS A 12 1.00 18.73 -11.92
CA LYS A 12 0.48 19.39 -10.73
C LYS A 12 0.06 18.43 -9.64
N ASP A 13 -0.33 17.21 -10.02
CA ASP A 13 -0.94 16.24 -9.11
C ASP A 13 -0.05 15.05 -8.77
N ILE A 14 1.03 14.85 -9.52
CA ILE A 14 1.92 13.70 -9.33
C ILE A 14 3.15 14.11 -8.53
N GLN A 15 3.35 13.44 -7.41
CA GLN A 15 4.60 13.53 -6.65
C GLN A 15 5.60 12.56 -7.25
N ILE A 16 6.82 13.04 -7.46
CA ILE A 16 7.90 12.22 -7.99
C ILE A 16 8.61 11.55 -6.82
N SER A 17 8.59 10.23 -6.79
CA SER A 17 9.35 9.43 -5.83
C SER A 17 9.95 8.23 -6.55
N GLU A 18 11.00 7.68 -5.98
CA GLU A 18 11.57 6.45 -6.49
C GLU A 18 10.62 5.29 -6.20
N THR A 19 10.59 4.32 -7.12
CA THR A 19 9.75 3.14 -6.98
C THR A 19 10.59 1.89 -7.21
N LYS A 20 10.51 0.96 -6.28
CA LYS A 20 11.14 -0.34 -6.39
C LYS A 20 10.10 -1.36 -6.86
N PHE A 21 10.43 -2.07 -7.93
CA PHE A 21 9.63 -3.20 -8.40
C PHE A 21 10.28 -4.49 -7.91
N TYR A 22 9.50 -5.32 -7.25
CA TYR A 22 9.94 -6.61 -6.76
C TYR A 22 9.06 -7.69 -7.39
N LYS A 23 9.68 -8.63 -8.11
CA LYS A 23 8.97 -9.74 -8.72
C LYS A 23 9.18 -11.00 -7.88
N GLY A 24 8.09 -11.52 -7.33
CA GLY A 24 8.09 -12.68 -6.47
C GLY A 24 7.26 -12.43 -5.23
N SER A 25 6.98 -13.48 -4.48
CA SER A 25 6.22 -13.36 -3.23
C SER A 25 7.15 -13.12 -2.05
N ILE A 26 6.67 -12.34 -1.08
CA ILE A 26 7.36 -12.13 0.19
C ILE A 26 6.83 -13.16 1.15
N ARG A 27 7.74 -13.98 1.71
CA ARG A 27 7.39 -15.12 2.54
C ARG A 27 7.46 -14.77 4.03
N SER A 28 6.81 -15.60 4.83
CA SER A 28 6.84 -15.49 6.29
C SER A 28 8.28 -15.33 6.80
N GLY A 29 8.48 -14.35 7.67
CA GLY A 29 9.80 -14.02 8.23
C GLY A 29 10.63 -13.07 7.36
N GLN A 30 10.21 -12.79 6.14
CA GLN A 30 10.91 -11.86 5.26
C GLN A 30 10.37 -10.44 5.44
N ARG A 31 11.27 -9.48 5.26
CA ARG A 31 10.95 -8.06 5.36
C ARG A 31 11.54 -7.31 4.18
N LEU A 32 10.71 -6.56 3.49
CA LEU A 32 11.12 -5.69 2.40
C LEU A 32 10.90 -4.25 2.83
N GLU A 33 11.95 -3.45 2.80
CA GLU A 33 11.88 -2.05 3.20
C GLU A 33 12.57 -1.17 2.16
N PHE A 34 11.96 -0.04 1.80
CA PHE A 34 12.49 0.84 0.78
C PHE A 34 12.12 2.30 1.04
N GLU A 35 13.07 3.20 0.79
CA GLU A 35 12.86 4.65 0.90
C GLU A 35 12.24 5.20 -0.39
N GLY A 36 10.96 4.93 -0.59
CA GLY A 36 10.18 5.33 -1.76
C GLY A 36 8.94 4.49 -1.81
N SER A 37 8.44 4.23 -3.00
CA SER A 37 7.29 3.37 -3.22
C SER A 37 7.72 1.96 -3.61
N ILE A 38 6.89 0.97 -3.28
CA ILE A 38 7.16 -0.43 -3.59
C ILE A 38 6.00 -0.99 -4.41
N VAL A 39 6.34 -1.68 -5.51
CA VAL A 39 5.39 -2.47 -6.28
C VAL A 39 5.84 -3.93 -6.21
N ILE A 40 4.98 -4.80 -5.71
CA ILE A 40 5.25 -6.23 -5.61
C ILE A 40 4.40 -6.97 -6.64
N ILE A 41 5.07 -7.74 -7.49
CA ILE A 41 4.41 -8.60 -8.47
C ILE A 41 4.44 -10.01 -7.88
N GLY A 42 3.45 -10.30 -7.04
CA GLY A 42 3.35 -11.51 -6.25
C GLY A 42 2.51 -11.26 -5.01
N ASP A 43 2.55 -12.19 -4.07
CA ASP A 43 1.79 -12.11 -2.82
C ASP A 43 2.69 -11.69 -1.66
N VAL A 44 2.09 -11.07 -0.65
CA VAL A 44 2.74 -10.83 0.65
C VAL A 44 2.08 -11.78 1.64
N ASN A 45 2.78 -12.83 2.02
CA ASN A 45 2.23 -13.91 2.84
C ASN A 45 2.17 -13.56 4.33
N ASP A 46 1.40 -14.32 5.09
CA ASP A 46 1.33 -14.18 6.54
C ASP A 46 2.73 -14.21 7.14
N GLY A 47 3.01 -13.30 8.06
CA GLY A 47 4.31 -13.20 8.71
C GLY A 47 5.37 -12.47 7.92
N ALA A 48 5.04 -11.99 6.71
CA ALA A 48 5.90 -11.13 5.92
C ALA A 48 5.59 -9.66 6.22
N GLU A 49 6.57 -8.79 6.00
CA GLU A 49 6.40 -7.35 6.20
C GLU A 49 6.89 -6.57 4.99
N VAL A 50 6.14 -5.55 4.61
CA VAL A 50 6.52 -4.61 3.56
C VAL A 50 6.41 -3.21 4.12
N ILE A 51 7.51 -2.46 4.07
CA ILE A 51 7.58 -1.10 4.62
C ILE A 51 8.08 -0.16 3.54
N ALA A 52 7.30 0.87 3.23
CA ALA A 52 7.66 1.87 2.25
C ALA A 52 7.54 3.27 2.84
N GLU A 53 8.43 4.16 2.44
CA GLU A 53 8.31 5.57 2.81
C GLU A 53 7.07 6.20 2.18
N ASP A 54 6.72 5.80 0.96
CA ASP A 54 5.55 6.29 0.23
C ASP A 54 4.52 5.18 0.04
N ASN A 55 4.21 4.84 -1.20
CA ASN A 55 3.10 3.94 -1.53
C ASN A 55 3.51 2.47 -1.61
N ILE A 56 2.53 1.58 -1.39
CA ILE A 56 2.71 0.14 -1.60
C ILE A 56 1.59 -0.34 -2.53
N ALA A 57 1.99 -1.01 -3.62
CA ALA A 57 1.07 -1.68 -4.53
C ALA A 57 1.46 -3.14 -4.66
N ILE A 58 0.51 -4.04 -4.49
CA ILE A 58 0.73 -5.47 -4.52
C ILE A 58 -0.16 -6.08 -5.59
N LEU A 59 0.46 -6.62 -6.64
CA LEU A 59 -0.28 -7.34 -7.70
C LEU A 59 -0.41 -8.79 -7.26
N GLY A 60 -1.26 -8.99 -6.26
CA GLY A 60 -1.48 -10.25 -5.59
C GLY A 60 -2.20 -10.02 -4.27
N SER A 61 -2.21 -11.02 -3.41
CA SER A 61 -2.87 -10.95 -2.10
C SER A 61 -1.95 -10.37 -1.04
N LEU A 62 -2.48 -9.45 -0.25
CA LEU A 62 -1.78 -8.93 0.93
C LEU A 62 -2.36 -9.60 2.17
N ARG A 63 -1.61 -10.56 2.71
CA ARG A 63 -1.96 -11.30 3.95
C ARG A 63 -1.05 -10.94 5.11
N GLY A 64 0.17 -10.47 4.82
CA GLY A 64 1.11 -10.02 5.81
C GLY A 64 0.91 -8.55 6.17
N MET A 65 1.86 -7.96 6.87
CA MET A 65 1.79 -6.57 7.29
C MET A 65 2.35 -5.64 6.21
N ALA A 66 1.64 -4.55 5.95
CA ALA A 66 2.11 -3.47 5.08
C ALA A 66 2.07 -2.15 5.84
N HIS A 67 3.15 -1.38 5.73
CA HIS A 67 3.27 -0.05 6.32
C HIS A 67 3.71 0.93 5.25
N ALA A 68 2.76 1.66 4.69
CA ALA A 68 3.02 2.74 3.74
C ALA A 68 3.19 4.06 4.48
N GLY A 69 3.83 5.03 3.83
CA GLY A 69 4.05 6.34 4.45
C GLY A 69 4.83 6.25 5.76
N ALA A 70 5.80 5.34 5.86
CA ALA A 70 6.44 4.98 7.12
C ALA A 70 7.16 6.14 7.81
N LYS A 71 7.52 7.18 7.08
CA LYS A 71 8.16 8.38 7.65
C LYS A 71 7.18 9.55 7.83
N GLY A 72 5.88 9.28 7.79
CA GLY A 72 4.85 10.27 8.09
C GLY A 72 4.02 10.76 6.91
N ASN A 73 4.18 10.18 5.73
CA ASN A 73 3.37 10.57 4.56
C ASN A 73 1.95 10.04 4.68
N GLU A 74 1.02 10.89 5.11
CA GLU A 74 -0.39 10.53 5.28
C GLU A 74 -1.16 10.43 3.95
N LYS A 75 -0.54 10.83 2.85
CA LYS A 75 -1.12 10.71 1.50
C LYS A 75 -0.77 9.39 0.85
N ALA A 76 0.08 8.58 1.49
CA ALA A 76 0.44 7.27 0.98
C ALA A 76 -0.76 6.34 0.93
N ILE A 77 -0.71 5.40 0.00
CA ILE A 77 -1.77 4.42 -0.19
C ILE A 77 -1.22 3.00 -0.12
N ILE A 78 -2.11 2.07 0.14
CA ILE A 78 -1.85 0.65 0.01
C ILE A 78 -2.88 0.10 -0.96
N ALA A 79 -2.43 -0.55 -2.02
CA ALA A 79 -3.29 -1.21 -2.99
C ALA A 79 -2.85 -2.66 -3.14
N ALA A 80 -3.81 -3.56 -3.34
CA ALA A 80 -3.55 -4.98 -3.57
C ALA A 80 -4.70 -5.57 -4.37
N SER A 81 -4.50 -6.73 -4.98
CA SER A 81 -5.62 -7.44 -5.63
C SER A 81 -6.69 -7.77 -4.60
N ILE A 82 -6.26 -8.15 -3.40
CA ILE A 82 -7.14 -8.30 -2.24
C ILE A 82 -6.34 -8.02 -0.97
N ILE A 83 -6.92 -7.26 -0.05
CA ILE A 83 -6.33 -6.96 1.26
C ILE A 83 -6.96 -7.89 2.29
N GLU A 84 -6.19 -8.91 2.70
CA GLU A 84 -6.59 -9.89 3.71
C GLU A 84 -5.76 -9.75 4.99
N ALA A 85 -4.93 -8.72 5.07
CA ALA A 85 -4.07 -8.48 6.21
C ALA A 85 -4.89 -8.15 7.47
N PRO A 86 -4.55 -8.76 8.61
CA PRO A 86 -5.20 -8.41 9.88
C PRO A 86 -4.80 -7.03 10.38
N GLN A 87 -3.67 -6.51 9.93
CA GLN A 87 -3.21 -5.18 10.32
C GLN A 87 -2.50 -4.51 9.14
N ILE A 88 -2.86 -3.25 8.88
CA ILE A 88 -2.15 -2.39 7.95
C ILE A 88 -1.87 -1.04 8.61
N ARG A 89 -0.83 -0.37 8.14
CA ARG A 89 -0.44 0.93 8.65
C ARG A 89 -0.20 1.92 7.53
N ILE A 90 -0.63 3.15 7.74
CA ILE A 90 -0.29 4.27 6.86
C ILE A 90 0.14 5.42 7.76
N ALA A 91 1.38 5.88 7.58
CA ALA A 91 2.01 6.89 8.45
C ALA A 91 1.93 6.44 9.92
N SER A 92 1.31 7.21 10.79
CA SER A 92 1.13 6.86 12.20
C SER A 92 -0.19 6.14 12.50
N LYS A 93 -1.02 5.92 11.49
CA LYS A 93 -2.34 5.31 11.65
C LYS A 93 -2.26 3.80 11.48
N ILE A 94 -3.09 3.09 12.23
CA ILE A 94 -3.16 1.63 12.23
C ILE A 94 -4.60 1.22 12.04
N LEU A 95 -4.85 0.24 11.18
CA LEU A 95 -6.14 -0.41 11.06
C LEU A 95 -5.97 -1.89 11.34
N GLU A 96 -6.72 -2.39 12.31
CA GLU A 96 -6.76 -3.80 12.66
C GLU A 96 -8.13 -4.38 12.31
N ARG A 97 -8.12 -5.61 11.83
CA ARG A 97 -9.35 -6.31 11.44
C ARG A 97 -9.35 -7.73 12.03
N GLU A 98 -10.52 -8.16 12.45
CA GLU A 98 -10.71 -9.53 12.88
C GLU A 98 -10.93 -10.44 11.66
N ARG A 99 -10.59 -11.72 11.80
CA ARG A 99 -10.72 -12.69 10.70
C ARG A 99 -12.14 -12.73 10.12
N LYS A 100 -13.17 -12.66 10.96
CA LYS A 100 -14.55 -12.67 10.50
C LYS A 100 -14.89 -11.49 9.58
N ASP A 101 -14.29 -10.34 9.82
CA ASP A 101 -14.51 -9.14 9.01
C ASP A 101 -13.76 -9.27 7.68
N ILE A 102 -12.57 -9.86 7.71
CA ILE A 102 -11.78 -10.10 6.51
C ILE A 102 -12.52 -11.06 5.57
N GLU A 103 -13.18 -12.07 6.11
CA GLU A 103 -13.92 -13.06 5.33
C GLU A 103 -15.21 -12.49 4.73
N ARG A 104 -15.79 -11.49 5.37
CA ARG A 104 -17.06 -10.89 4.92
C ARG A 104 -16.89 -9.83 3.85
N GLU A 105 -15.83 -9.05 3.94
CA GLU A 105 -15.66 -7.86 3.11
C GLU A 105 -14.32 -7.91 2.39
N SER A 106 -14.37 -7.65 1.08
CA SER A 106 -13.20 -7.69 0.23
C SER A 106 -12.81 -6.29 -0.18
N TYR A 107 -11.56 -5.91 0.08
CA TYR A 107 -11.03 -4.59 -0.23
C TYR A 107 -9.74 -4.70 -1.03
N SER A 108 -9.50 -3.71 -1.87
CA SER A 108 -8.27 -3.65 -2.68
C SER A 108 -7.50 -2.35 -2.53
N TYR A 109 -7.99 -1.42 -1.72
CA TYR A 109 -7.38 -0.10 -1.59
C TYR A 109 -7.54 0.44 -0.18
N ALA A 110 -6.51 1.08 0.34
CA ALA A 110 -6.53 1.71 1.67
C ALA A 110 -5.86 3.08 1.60
N CYS A 111 -6.46 4.05 2.25
CA CYS A 111 -5.92 5.41 2.38
C CYS A 111 -6.40 6.03 3.69
N ILE A 112 -5.78 7.13 4.09
CA ILE A 112 -6.26 7.92 5.23
C ILE A 112 -7.31 8.91 4.70
N ASN A 113 -8.51 8.88 5.27
CA ASN A 113 -9.60 9.77 4.88
C ASN A 113 -9.49 11.14 5.55
N ASP A 114 -10.45 12.04 5.27
CA ASP A 114 -10.47 13.39 5.81
C ASP A 114 -10.58 13.45 7.33
N GLU A 115 -11.06 12.38 7.95
CA GLU A 115 -11.18 12.26 9.40
C GLU A 115 -9.90 11.77 10.07
N GLY A 116 -8.86 11.45 9.28
CA GLY A 116 -7.58 10.97 9.78
C GLY A 116 -7.56 9.49 10.15
N VAL A 117 -8.48 8.70 9.64
CA VAL A 117 -8.52 7.25 9.86
C VAL A 117 -8.31 6.51 8.54
N ILE A 118 -7.76 5.29 8.64
CA ILE A 118 -7.58 4.45 7.46
C ILE A 118 -8.94 3.94 7.01
N GLU A 119 -9.24 4.17 5.74
CA GLU A 119 -10.45 3.73 5.07
C GLU A 119 -10.06 2.77 3.95
N MET A 120 -10.85 1.71 3.79
CA MET A 120 -10.65 0.73 2.72
C MET A 120 -11.82 0.71 1.75
N GLU A 121 -11.49 0.47 0.49
CA GLU A 121 -12.46 0.33 -0.60
C GLU A 121 -12.21 -0.97 -1.37
#